data_bdb49abc34b6bf3776aa082672cc35e9
#
_entry.id   bdb49abc34b6bf3776aa082672cc35e9
#
_cell.length_a   1.000
_cell.length_b   1.000
_cell.length_c   1.000
_cell.angle_alpha   90.00
_cell.angle_beta   90.00
_cell.angle_gamma   90.00
#
_symmetry.space_group_name_H-M   'P 1'
#
loop_
_entity.id
_entity.type
_entity.pdbx_description
1 polymer ?
#
loop_
_entity_poly.entity_id
_entity_poly.type
_entity_poly.pdbx_seq_one_letter_code
_entity_poly.pdbx_strand_id
1 'polypeptide(L)'
;MKMVFAVVASFALLVGCGQSQEPASEAPAASAETSAPANDAIVDYIWNDVGPDVTEEQFADIVARWNGRIDAGGYDMMGANVLTPQFDTEDFDVIWVLLWPSSEAREAGWTHWNANQEEAWAAELDGALSYKAENVFTFKPVGGWDKNLEPVPAGGSFMPNFSFCKMNEGADEATFATFRAEYDAWLEEGDAADYGYYIMEPQFEQDDADFVWLDLFSDEAAMTAGAESWTGSELEAKWNAMGTCENYAFAATAIRR
;
A
#
# COMPACT_ATOMS: atom_id res chain seq x y z
N MET A 1 -5.90 31.71 -66.31
CA MET A 1 -6.72 30.80 -67.12
C MET A 1 -7.77 30.21 -66.15
N LYS A 2 -8.88 30.91 -66.00
CA LYS A 2 -10.24 30.56 -66.41
C LYS A 2 -10.56 29.07 -66.16
N MET A 3 -11.41 28.72 -65.18
CA MET A 3 -12.81 28.50 -65.46
C MET A 3 -13.65 28.41 -64.17
N VAL A 4 -14.69 29.21 -64.21
CA VAL A 4 -15.84 29.29 -63.35
C VAL A 4 -16.81 28.17 -63.75
N PHE A 5 -17.53 27.53 -62.78
CA PHE A 5 -18.90 27.06 -62.99
C PHE A 5 -19.72 27.15 -61.70
N ALA A 6 -20.74 27.95 -61.79
CA ALA A 6 -21.84 28.08 -60.86
C ALA A 6 -23.03 27.27 -61.36
N VAL A 7 -23.79 26.61 -60.50
CA VAL A 7 -25.23 26.25 -60.69
C VAL A 7 -25.84 26.17 -59.29
N VAL A 8 -26.60 27.14 -58.87
CA VAL A 8 -28.06 27.44 -58.87
C VAL A 8 -28.92 26.36 -58.15
N ALA A 9 -29.37 26.79 -57.00
CA ALA A 9 -30.65 26.78 -56.29
C ALA A 9 -31.67 25.64 -56.52
N SER A 10 -32.24 25.18 -55.41
CA SER A 10 -33.67 25.01 -55.25
C SER A 10 -34.08 25.05 -53.75
N PHE A 11 -34.98 25.98 -53.48
CA PHE A 11 -35.75 26.22 -52.27
C PHE A 11 -36.77 25.07 -52.04
N ALA A 12 -36.82 24.54 -50.82
CA ALA A 12 -38.04 23.91 -50.32
C ALA A 12 -38.24 24.33 -48.86
N LEU A 13 -39.18 25.25 -48.66
CA LEU A 13 -39.75 25.59 -47.37
C LEU A 13 -40.63 24.42 -46.87
N LEU A 14 -40.30 23.84 -45.73
CA LEU A 14 -41.23 23.08 -44.90
C LEU A 14 -41.28 23.72 -43.51
N VAL A 15 -42.41 24.33 -43.26
CA VAL A 15 -42.88 24.80 -41.96
C VAL A 15 -43.26 23.58 -41.16
N GLY A 16 -42.57 23.33 -40.05
CA GLY A 16 -42.86 22.28 -39.08
C GLY A 16 -42.76 22.85 -37.67
N CYS A 17 -43.85 22.75 -36.95
CA CYS A 17 -44.15 23.25 -35.61
C CYS A 17 -43.04 23.06 -34.58
N GLY A 18 -42.90 24.12 -33.76
CA GLY A 18 -42.04 24.14 -32.61
C GLY A 18 -42.39 23.10 -31.55
N GLN A 19 -41.37 22.43 -31.08
CA GLN A 19 -41.29 21.91 -29.73
C GLN A 19 -40.05 22.51 -29.12
N SER A 20 -40.28 23.31 -28.06
CA SER A 20 -39.24 23.78 -27.18
C SER A 20 -38.64 22.58 -26.45
N GLN A 21 -37.46 22.16 -26.88
CA GLN A 21 -36.65 21.26 -26.08
C GLN A 21 -35.98 22.08 -24.97
N GLU A 22 -36.40 21.83 -23.73
CA GLU A 22 -35.66 22.23 -22.54
C GLU A 22 -34.22 21.70 -22.66
N PRO A 23 -33.22 22.48 -22.28
CA PRO A 23 -31.87 21.96 -22.20
C PRO A 23 -31.85 20.83 -21.16
N ALA A 24 -31.52 19.64 -21.60
CA ALA A 24 -31.20 18.53 -20.71
C ALA A 24 -30.10 18.99 -19.75
N SER A 25 -30.43 19.02 -18.47
CA SER A 25 -29.45 19.16 -17.41
C SER A 25 -28.40 18.04 -17.60
N GLU A 26 -27.20 18.42 -17.96
CA GLU A 26 -26.05 17.52 -17.87
C GLU A 26 -25.96 17.06 -16.41
N ALA A 27 -26.21 15.78 -16.18
CA ALA A 27 -25.87 15.13 -14.94
C ALA A 27 -24.37 15.33 -14.74
N PRO A 28 -23.91 15.64 -13.51
CA PRO A 28 -22.50 15.73 -13.24
C PRO A 28 -21.86 14.41 -13.66
N ALA A 29 -20.80 14.51 -14.45
CA ALA A 29 -19.98 13.37 -14.82
C ALA A 29 -19.61 12.64 -13.52
N ALA A 30 -19.98 11.37 -13.45
CA ALA A 30 -19.53 10.49 -12.39
C ALA A 30 -18.02 10.63 -12.31
N SER A 31 -17.53 11.04 -11.16
CA SER A 31 -16.12 11.07 -10.84
C SER A 31 -15.57 9.70 -11.22
N ALA A 32 -14.57 9.67 -12.07
CA ALA A 32 -13.85 8.46 -12.35
C ALA A 32 -13.31 7.97 -11.00
N GLU A 33 -13.86 6.87 -10.51
CA GLU A 33 -13.24 6.12 -9.42
C GLU A 33 -11.83 5.81 -9.88
N THR A 34 -10.85 6.44 -9.26
CA THR A 34 -9.45 6.03 -9.34
C THR A 34 -9.36 4.77 -8.48
N SER A 35 -9.94 3.68 -8.99
CA SER A 35 -9.71 2.38 -8.39
C SER A 35 -8.25 2.05 -8.69
N ALA A 36 -7.41 2.07 -7.65
CA ALA A 36 -6.25 1.20 -7.65
C ALA A 36 -6.71 -0.18 -8.19
N PRO A 37 -5.93 -0.86 -9.04
CA PRO A 37 -6.33 -2.15 -9.55
C PRO A 37 -6.76 -3.01 -8.36
N ALA A 38 -7.87 -3.74 -8.51
CA ALA A 38 -8.31 -4.70 -7.51
C ALA A 38 -7.20 -5.75 -7.41
N ASN A 39 -6.26 -5.47 -6.54
CA ASN A 39 -5.09 -6.29 -6.34
C ASN A 39 -5.52 -7.31 -5.30
N ASP A 40 -5.57 -8.59 -5.67
CA ASP A 40 -5.81 -9.68 -4.72
C ASP A 40 -4.61 -9.92 -3.80
N ALA A 41 -3.62 -9.02 -3.84
CA ALA A 41 -2.42 -9.08 -3.05
C ALA A 41 -2.75 -9.19 -1.55
N ILE A 42 -1.97 -10.03 -0.89
CA ILE A 42 -2.00 -10.24 0.56
C ILE A 42 -0.59 -10.05 1.09
N VAL A 43 -0.50 -9.46 2.28
CA VAL A 43 0.78 -9.20 2.94
C VAL A 43 0.77 -9.82 4.32
N ASP A 44 1.78 -10.65 4.61
CA ASP A 44 2.03 -11.14 5.97
C ASP A 44 3.13 -10.34 6.63
N TYR A 45 2.92 -9.96 7.88
CA TYR A 45 3.89 -9.37 8.79
C TYR A 45 4.19 -10.37 9.90
N ILE A 46 5.40 -10.88 9.94
CA ILE A 46 5.84 -11.93 10.85
C ILE A 46 6.79 -11.29 11.86
N TRP A 47 6.38 -11.22 13.11
CA TRP A 47 7.22 -10.72 14.18
C TRP A 47 8.27 -11.76 14.56
N ASN A 48 9.54 -11.38 14.56
CA ASN A 48 10.64 -12.26 14.82
C ASN A 48 11.51 -11.75 15.96
N ASP A 49 11.94 -12.70 16.77
CA ASP A 49 13.01 -12.53 17.76
C ASP A 49 14.36 -12.87 17.10
N VAL A 50 15.37 -12.04 17.29
CA VAL A 50 16.74 -12.26 16.82
C VAL A 50 17.59 -12.69 18.00
N GLY A 51 18.34 -13.76 17.84
CA GLY A 51 19.24 -14.25 18.89
C GLY A 51 20.27 -13.19 19.32
N PRO A 52 20.58 -13.07 20.63
CA PRO A 52 21.38 -11.96 21.18
C PRO A 52 22.82 -11.88 20.64
N ASP A 53 23.32 -12.97 20.08
CA ASP A 53 24.68 -13.06 19.54
C ASP A 53 24.73 -12.99 18.01
N VAL A 54 23.58 -12.73 17.36
CA VAL A 54 23.47 -12.65 15.89
C VAL A 54 24.03 -11.32 15.41
N THR A 55 25.08 -11.39 14.61
CA THR A 55 25.68 -10.21 13.95
C THR A 55 24.92 -9.85 12.67
N GLU A 56 25.10 -8.64 12.16
CA GLU A 56 24.54 -8.21 10.86
C GLU A 56 24.96 -9.15 9.71
N GLU A 57 26.21 -9.63 9.70
CA GLU A 57 26.71 -10.58 8.69
C GLU A 57 25.96 -11.91 8.76
N GLN A 58 25.76 -12.43 9.99
CA GLN A 58 25.00 -13.66 10.20
C GLN A 58 23.53 -13.49 9.81
N PHE A 59 22.93 -12.34 10.11
CA PHE A 59 21.57 -12.06 9.69
C PHE A 59 21.46 -11.99 8.16
N ALA A 60 22.41 -11.35 7.48
CA ALA A 60 22.46 -11.32 6.02
C ALA A 60 22.61 -12.73 5.41
N ASP A 61 23.37 -13.62 6.06
CA ASP A 61 23.48 -15.03 5.65
C ASP A 61 22.14 -15.78 5.86
N ILE A 62 21.41 -15.52 6.95
CA ILE A 62 20.08 -16.07 7.19
C ILE A 62 19.14 -15.65 6.02
N VAL A 63 19.13 -14.38 5.65
CA VAL A 63 18.34 -13.85 4.52
C VAL A 63 18.73 -14.55 3.20
N ALA A 64 20.02 -14.73 2.94
CA ALA A 64 20.49 -15.38 1.71
C ALA A 64 20.06 -16.87 1.65
N ARG A 65 20.16 -17.60 2.75
CA ARG A 65 19.72 -19.00 2.87
C ARG A 65 18.21 -19.13 2.71
N TRP A 66 17.44 -18.22 3.33
CA TRP A 66 15.98 -18.17 3.15
C TRP A 66 15.61 -17.96 1.68
N ASN A 67 16.21 -16.98 1.00
CA ASN A 67 15.98 -16.74 -0.43
C ASN A 67 16.29 -17.99 -1.27
N GLY A 68 17.38 -18.71 -0.97
CA GLY A 68 17.71 -19.98 -1.65
C GLY A 68 16.64 -21.05 -1.48
N ARG A 69 15.97 -21.13 -0.31
CA ARG A 69 14.85 -22.05 -0.07
C ARG A 69 13.60 -21.63 -0.84
N ILE A 70 13.29 -20.33 -0.88
CA ILE A 70 12.18 -19.80 -1.64
C ILE A 70 12.35 -20.08 -3.15
N ASP A 71 13.56 -19.86 -3.68
CA ASP A 71 13.88 -20.15 -5.09
C ASP A 71 13.76 -21.65 -5.42
N ALA A 72 14.26 -22.50 -4.54
CA ALA A 72 14.20 -23.94 -4.72
C ALA A 72 12.76 -24.52 -4.59
N GLY A 73 11.93 -23.88 -3.77
CA GLY A 73 10.56 -24.30 -3.53
C GLY A 73 9.55 -23.83 -4.55
N GLY A 74 9.90 -22.87 -5.40
CA GLY A 74 9.01 -22.35 -6.46
C GLY A 74 7.78 -21.61 -5.91
N TYR A 75 7.96 -20.85 -4.82
CA TYR A 75 6.87 -20.07 -4.20
C TYR A 75 6.44 -18.93 -5.14
N ASP A 76 5.13 -18.79 -5.32
CA ASP A 76 4.55 -17.65 -6.03
C ASP A 76 4.46 -16.45 -5.06
N MET A 77 5.58 -15.72 -4.96
CA MET A 77 5.77 -14.59 -4.06
C MET A 77 6.23 -13.35 -4.84
N MET A 78 5.59 -12.20 -4.60
CA MET A 78 5.93 -10.94 -5.26
C MET A 78 7.20 -10.32 -4.70
N GLY A 79 7.50 -10.57 -3.43
CA GLY A 79 8.66 -10.00 -2.78
C GLY A 79 8.66 -10.24 -1.27
N ALA A 80 9.74 -9.80 -0.62
CA ALA A 80 9.86 -9.81 0.83
C ALA A 80 10.74 -8.66 1.33
N ASN A 81 10.44 -8.20 2.55
CA ASN A 81 11.21 -7.16 3.22
C ASN A 81 11.52 -7.58 4.65
N VAL A 82 12.53 -6.96 5.24
CA VAL A 82 12.77 -6.95 6.69
C VAL A 82 12.61 -5.52 7.18
N LEU A 83 11.83 -5.33 8.25
CA LEU A 83 11.59 -4.06 8.90
C LEU A 83 12.25 -4.08 10.29
N THR A 84 13.00 -3.03 10.60
CA THR A 84 13.60 -2.80 11.91
C THR A 84 12.88 -1.62 12.57
N PRO A 85 12.32 -1.78 13.79
CA PRO A 85 11.60 -0.71 14.47
C PRO A 85 12.51 0.49 14.76
N GLN A 86 11.96 1.71 14.63
CA GLN A 86 12.61 2.95 15.01
C GLN A 86 12.06 3.48 16.34
N PHE A 87 11.51 2.59 17.15
CA PHE A 87 10.95 2.82 18.48
C PHE A 87 11.30 1.65 19.40
N ASP A 88 11.23 1.87 20.70
CA ASP A 88 11.48 0.82 21.67
C ASP A 88 10.30 -0.16 21.75
N THR A 89 10.58 -1.46 21.62
CA THR A 89 9.60 -2.55 21.79
C THR A 89 10.27 -3.78 22.38
N GLU A 90 9.51 -4.55 23.17
CA GLU A 90 9.93 -5.87 23.71
C GLU A 90 9.19 -7.02 22.98
N ASP A 91 8.31 -6.70 22.02
CA ASP A 91 7.44 -7.69 21.36
C ASP A 91 8.14 -8.42 20.21
N PHE A 92 9.11 -7.77 19.57
CA PHE A 92 9.90 -8.31 18.45
C PHE A 92 11.18 -7.49 18.22
N ASP A 93 12.16 -8.08 17.56
CA ASP A 93 13.37 -7.37 17.10
C ASP A 93 13.25 -6.89 15.65
N VAL A 94 12.62 -7.71 14.79
CA VAL A 94 12.39 -7.38 13.38
C VAL A 94 11.06 -7.95 12.91
N ILE A 95 10.50 -7.34 11.85
CA ILE A 95 9.32 -7.87 11.15
C ILE A 95 9.76 -8.39 9.78
N TRP A 96 9.47 -9.66 9.49
CA TRP A 96 9.67 -10.24 8.17
C TRP A 96 8.37 -10.11 7.39
N VAL A 97 8.40 -9.42 6.25
CA VAL A 97 7.22 -9.12 5.43
C VAL A 97 7.24 -9.98 4.18
N LEU A 98 6.12 -10.68 3.93
CA LEU A 98 5.93 -11.50 2.73
C LEU A 98 4.80 -10.90 1.88
N LEU A 99 5.08 -10.64 0.60
CA LEU A 99 4.10 -10.10 -0.34
C LEU A 99 3.66 -11.21 -1.30
N TRP A 100 2.37 -11.49 -1.32
CA TRP A 100 1.75 -12.53 -2.12
C TRP A 100 0.82 -11.92 -3.18
N PRO A 101 0.77 -12.48 -4.41
CA PRO A 101 -0.13 -11.97 -5.45
C PRO A 101 -1.60 -12.26 -5.17
N SER A 102 -1.91 -13.24 -4.31
CA SER A 102 -3.28 -13.58 -3.93
C SER A 102 -3.32 -14.40 -2.63
N SER A 103 -4.52 -14.55 -2.07
CA SER A 103 -4.78 -15.43 -0.92
C SER A 103 -4.47 -16.89 -1.24
N GLU A 104 -4.75 -17.36 -2.45
CA GLU A 104 -4.44 -18.72 -2.88
C GLU A 104 -2.93 -18.98 -2.94
N ALA A 105 -2.16 -18.03 -3.49
CA ALA A 105 -0.70 -18.13 -3.54
C ALA A 105 -0.10 -18.17 -2.13
N ARG A 106 -0.63 -17.33 -1.23
CA ARG A 106 -0.26 -17.33 0.19
C ARG A 106 -0.55 -18.67 0.86
N GLU A 107 -1.78 -19.19 0.74
CA GLU A 107 -2.18 -20.47 1.33
C GLU A 107 -1.34 -21.64 0.81
N ALA A 108 -1.10 -21.69 -0.50
CA ALA A 108 -0.22 -22.68 -1.11
C ALA A 108 1.22 -22.55 -0.59
N GLY A 109 1.75 -21.33 -0.47
CA GLY A 109 3.08 -21.05 0.05
C GLY A 109 3.25 -21.53 1.48
N TRP A 110 2.35 -21.15 2.40
CA TRP A 110 2.39 -21.58 3.78
C TRP A 110 2.19 -23.08 3.95
N THR A 111 1.28 -23.70 3.17
CA THR A 111 1.10 -25.14 3.18
C THR A 111 2.37 -25.87 2.78
N HIS A 112 3.04 -25.39 1.71
CA HIS A 112 4.29 -25.98 1.26
C HIS A 112 5.43 -25.77 2.27
N TRP A 113 5.55 -24.57 2.84
CA TRP A 113 6.55 -24.25 3.86
C TRP A 113 6.43 -25.13 5.09
N ASN A 114 5.24 -25.18 5.68
CA ASN A 114 4.97 -25.96 6.89
C ASN A 114 5.20 -27.47 6.69
N ALA A 115 4.88 -27.98 5.50
CA ALA A 115 5.06 -29.41 5.22
C ALA A 115 6.51 -29.83 4.90
N ASN A 116 7.34 -28.90 4.38
CA ASN A 116 8.62 -29.28 3.78
C ASN A 116 9.84 -28.50 4.29
N GLN A 117 9.63 -27.33 4.89
CA GLN A 117 10.75 -26.42 5.24
C GLN A 117 10.80 -26.04 6.70
N GLU A 118 9.68 -25.84 7.38
CA GLU A 118 9.56 -25.24 8.70
C GLU A 118 10.47 -25.92 9.75
N GLU A 119 10.36 -27.23 9.91
CA GLU A 119 11.15 -27.99 10.89
C GLU A 119 12.65 -27.92 10.60
N ALA A 120 13.02 -28.09 9.32
CA ALA A 120 14.43 -28.05 8.91
C ALA A 120 15.01 -26.63 9.03
N TRP A 121 14.19 -25.59 8.73
CA TRP A 121 14.59 -24.20 8.87
C TRP A 121 14.81 -23.82 10.34
N ALA A 122 13.86 -24.13 11.20
CA ALA A 122 13.98 -23.87 12.64
C ALA A 122 15.21 -24.58 13.25
N ALA A 123 15.45 -25.83 12.86
CA ALA A 123 16.63 -26.59 13.33
C ALA A 123 17.96 -26.00 12.81
N GLU A 124 17.98 -25.48 11.57
CA GLU A 124 19.16 -24.85 10.98
C GLU A 124 19.49 -23.50 11.63
N LEU A 125 18.47 -22.73 12.01
CA LEU A 125 18.65 -21.45 12.67
C LEU A 125 19.08 -21.58 14.14
N ASP A 126 18.73 -22.66 14.81
CA ASP A 126 19.11 -22.96 16.21
C ASP A 126 18.90 -21.74 17.16
N GLY A 127 17.79 -21.03 17.00
CA GLY A 127 17.45 -19.85 17.78
C GLY A 127 18.06 -18.52 17.32
N ALA A 128 18.81 -18.50 16.22
CA ALA A 128 19.34 -17.26 15.66
C ALA A 128 18.25 -16.32 15.13
N LEU A 129 17.13 -16.89 14.65
CA LEU A 129 15.90 -16.17 14.28
C LEU A 129 14.72 -17.08 14.59
N SER A 130 13.68 -16.54 15.20
CA SER A 130 12.50 -17.32 15.54
C SER A 130 11.22 -16.46 15.50
N TYR A 131 10.08 -17.10 15.23
CA TYR A 131 8.78 -16.49 15.34
C TYR A 131 7.76 -17.46 15.96
N LYS A 132 6.63 -16.95 16.39
CA LYS A 132 5.50 -17.75 16.85
C LYS A 132 4.36 -17.64 15.83
N ALA A 133 3.62 -18.73 15.64
CA ALA A 133 2.52 -18.75 14.66
C ALA A 133 1.46 -17.69 14.94
N GLU A 134 1.19 -17.37 16.20
CA GLU A 134 0.29 -16.30 16.62
C GLU A 134 0.78 -14.89 16.31
N ASN A 135 2.06 -14.72 15.97
CA ASN A 135 2.70 -13.47 15.62
C ASN A 135 2.81 -13.28 14.09
N VAL A 136 1.94 -13.93 13.32
CA VAL A 136 1.79 -13.73 11.87
C VAL A 136 0.51 -12.95 11.61
N PHE A 137 0.66 -11.68 11.24
CA PHE A 137 -0.45 -10.75 11.00
C PHE A 137 -0.65 -10.51 9.52
N THR A 138 -1.84 -10.83 9.02
CA THR A 138 -2.15 -10.75 7.58
C THR A 138 -2.99 -9.53 7.29
N PHE A 139 -2.61 -8.79 6.24
CA PHE A 139 -3.34 -7.61 5.78
C PHE A 139 -3.63 -7.68 4.29
N LYS A 140 -4.73 -7.05 3.87
CA LYS A 140 -5.09 -6.84 2.49
C LYS A 140 -4.98 -5.34 2.15
N PRO A 141 -4.20 -4.94 1.13
CA PRO A 141 -4.27 -3.57 0.60
C PRO A 141 -5.61 -3.37 -0.11
N VAL A 142 -6.41 -2.39 0.34
CA VAL A 142 -7.74 -2.10 -0.20
C VAL A 142 -7.82 -0.76 -0.93
N GLY A 143 -6.71 -0.04 -0.99
CA GLY A 143 -6.56 1.21 -1.70
C GLY A 143 -5.19 1.81 -1.45
N GLY A 144 -4.85 2.87 -2.18
CA GLY A 144 -3.57 3.54 -2.04
C GLY A 144 -3.28 4.51 -3.17
N TRP A 145 -2.14 5.18 -3.06
CA TRP A 145 -1.55 6.06 -4.06
C TRP A 145 -0.03 5.83 -4.07
N ASP A 146 0.53 5.46 -5.21
CA ASP A 146 1.95 5.08 -5.34
C ASP A 146 2.57 5.55 -6.67
N LYS A 147 1.95 6.54 -7.31
CA LYS A 147 2.33 6.99 -8.66
C LYS A 147 3.78 7.47 -8.77
N ASN A 148 4.33 8.01 -7.68
CA ASN A 148 5.67 8.57 -7.63
C ASN A 148 6.63 7.72 -6.79
N LEU A 149 6.21 6.53 -6.35
CA LEU A 149 7.06 5.63 -5.60
C LEU A 149 7.86 4.74 -6.56
N GLU A 150 9.17 4.93 -6.59
CA GLU A 150 10.06 4.10 -7.39
C GLU A 150 10.21 2.70 -6.76
N PRO A 151 10.21 1.64 -7.58
CA PRO A 151 10.42 0.28 -7.08
C PRO A 151 11.78 0.12 -6.40
N VAL A 152 11.79 -0.31 -5.16
CA VAL A 152 13.02 -0.56 -4.40
C VAL A 152 13.61 -1.91 -4.84
N PRO A 153 14.85 -1.98 -5.36
CA PRO A 153 15.49 -3.23 -5.75
C PRO A 153 15.82 -4.10 -4.53
N ALA A 154 16.08 -5.38 -4.75
CA ALA A 154 16.59 -6.25 -3.69
C ALA A 154 17.91 -5.70 -3.14
N GLY A 155 18.03 -5.64 -1.82
CA GLY A 155 19.11 -4.98 -1.08
C GLY A 155 18.94 -3.48 -0.90
N GLY A 156 17.94 -2.85 -1.53
CA GLY A 156 17.62 -1.43 -1.35
C GLY A 156 16.82 -1.18 -0.06
N SER A 157 16.91 0.04 0.45
CA SER A 157 16.26 0.48 1.70
C SER A 157 15.12 1.44 1.43
N PHE A 158 14.17 1.53 2.35
CA PHE A 158 13.06 2.48 2.36
C PHE A 158 12.54 2.65 3.80
N MET A 159 11.64 3.60 4.03
CA MET A 159 11.11 3.92 5.36
C MET A 159 9.58 3.77 5.36
N PRO A 160 9.03 2.66 5.85
CA PRO A 160 7.59 2.54 6.10
C PRO A 160 7.20 3.13 7.45
N ASN A 161 6.02 3.78 7.48
CA ASN A 161 5.37 4.20 8.72
C ASN A 161 3.95 3.64 8.75
N PHE A 162 3.62 2.91 9.81
CA PHE A 162 2.29 2.33 10.01
C PHE A 162 1.51 3.20 10.98
N SER A 163 0.37 3.68 10.53
CA SER A 163 -0.58 4.44 11.33
C SER A 163 -1.80 3.58 11.61
N PHE A 164 -1.94 3.08 12.83
CA PHE A 164 -3.11 2.34 13.28
C PHE A 164 -4.20 3.34 13.64
N CYS A 165 -5.22 3.40 12.82
CA CYS A 165 -6.19 4.50 12.83
C CYS A 165 -7.57 4.05 13.32
N LYS A 166 -8.18 4.91 14.13
CA LYS A 166 -9.54 4.75 14.65
C LYS A 166 -10.38 5.96 14.27
N MET A 167 -11.54 5.70 13.67
CA MET A 167 -12.46 6.74 13.25
C MET A 167 -13.25 7.28 14.43
N ASN A 168 -13.46 8.59 14.47
CA ASN A 168 -14.30 9.24 15.47
C ASN A 168 -15.77 8.93 15.22
N GLU A 169 -16.59 8.99 16.28
CA GLU A 169 -18.03 8.84 16.18
C GLU A 169 -18.63 9.84 15.16
N GLY A 170 -19.35 9.34 14.17
CA GLY A 170 -19.97 10.13 13.12
C GLY A 170 -19.12 10.28 11.85
N ALA A 171 -17.87 9.86 11.85
CA ALA A 171 -17.11 9.67 10.62
C ALA A 171 -17.50 8.32 9.99
N ASP A 172 -17.78 8.33 8.70
CA ASP A 172 -18.20 7.15 7.94
C ASP A 172 -17.29 6.93 6.71
N GLU A 173 -17.51 5.81 6.03
CA GLU A 173 -16.76 5.45 4.83
C GLU A 173 -16.83 6.54 3.74
N ALA A 174 -17.97 7.22 3.57
CA ALA A 174 -18.13 8.27 2.57
C ALA A 174 -17.30 9.52 2.93
N THR A 175 -17.25 9.88 4.21
CA THR A 175 -16.41 10.96 4.72
C THR A 175 -14.93 10.63 4.52
N PHE A 176 -14.53 9.42 4.84
CA PHE A 176 -13.16 8.93 4.63
C PHE A 176 -12.78 8.89 3.15
N ALA A 177 -13.67 8.41 2.27
CA ALA A 177 -13.43 8.41 0.82
C ALA A 177 -13.25 9.83 0.27
N THR A 178 -14.03 10.80 0.77
CA THR A 178 -13.89 12.21 0.41
C THR A 178 -12.54 12.76 0.84
N PHE A 179 -12.14 12.49 2.08
CA PHE A 179 -10.83 12.89 2.60
C PHE A 179 -9.68 12.31 1.76
N ARG A 180 -9.75 11.01 1.43
CA ARG A 180 -8.73 10.37 0.59
C ARG A 180 -8.61 11.01 -0.79
N ALA A 181 -9.74 11.34 -1.43
CA ALA A 181 -9.71 12.01 -2.72
C ALA A 181 -9.06 13.41 -2.65
N GLU A 182 -9.30 14.15 -1.56
CA GLU A 182 -8.64 15.44 -1.33
C GLU A 182 -7.14 15.28 -1.03
N TYR A 183 -6.77 14.24 -0.29
CA TYR A 183 -5.37 13.89 0.00
C TYR A 183 -4.61 13.51 -1.27
N ASP A 184 -5.20 12.64 -2.12
CA ASP A 184 -4.63 12.25 -3.40
C ASP A 184 -4.40 13.47 -4.32
N ALA A 185 -5.37 14.40 -4.39
CA ALA A 185 -5.23 15.63 -5.15
C ALA A 185 -4.11 16.52 -4.60
N TRP A 186 -3.99 16.62 -3.29
CA TRP A 186 -2.92 17.37 -2.63
C TRP A 186 -1.53 16.78 -2.91
N LEU A 187 -1.40 15.44 -2.94
CA LEU A 187 -0.15 14.78 -3.31
C LEU A 187 0.23 15.04 -4.78
N GLU A 188 -0.77 15.06 -5.68
CA GLU A 188 -0.55 15.35 -7.11
C GLU A 188 -0.13 16.80 -7.34
N GLU A 189 -0.72 17.76 -6.63
CA GLU A 189 -0.38 19.17 -6.72
C GLU A 189 0.97 19.50 -6.07
N GLY A 190 1.32 18.80 -5.01
CA GLY A 190 2.53 19.01 -4.23
C GLY A 190 3.79 18.37 -4.80
N ASP A 191 3.69 17.62 -5.91
CA ASP A 191 4.80 16.86 -6.49
C ASP A 191 5.49 15.97 -5.43
N ALA A 192 4.68 15.16 -4.72
CA ALA A 192 5.14 14.26 -3.66
C ALA A 192 6.04 13.16 -4.23
N ALA A 193 7.30 13.51 -4.51
CA ALA A 193 8.31 12.58 -5.00
C ALA A 193 8.67 11.57 -3.91
N ASP A 194 9.00 10.34 -4.34
CA ASP A 194 9.53 9.29 -3.45
C ASP A 194 8.61 8.90 -2.29
N TYR A 195 7.30 9.06 -2.50
CA TYR A 195 6.25 8.74 -1.53
C TYR A 195 5.11 7.95 -2.15
N GLY A 196 4.55 7.06 -1.36
CA GLY A 196 3.30 6.37 -1.65
C GLY A 196 2.62 5.92 -0.35
N TYR A 197 1.34 5.60 -0.41
CA TYR A 197 0.63 5.02 0.73
C TYR A 197 -0.33 3.92 0.31
N TYR A 198 -0.67 3.05 1.28
CA TYR A 198 -1.71 2.03 1.15
C TYR A 198 -2.61 2.03 2.37
N ILE A 199 -3.90 1.75 2.13
CA ILE A 199 -4.84 1.40 3.20
C ILE A 199 -4.82 -0.12 3.33
N MET A 200 -4.48 -0.58 4.53
CA MET A 200 -4.31 -1.99 4.84
C MET A 200 -5.45 -2.46 5.76
N GLU A 201 -6.20 -3.43 5.31
CA GLU A 201 -7.30 -4.03 6.06
C GLU A 201 -6.81 -5.29 6.79
N PRO A 202 -6.91 -5.36 8.13
CA PRO A 202 -6.56 -6.55 8.88
C PRO A 202 -7.43 -7.74 8.46
N GLN A 203 -6.81 -8.92 8.27
CA GLN A 203 -7.51 -10.18 7.98
C GLN A 203 -7.64 -11.06 9.23
N PHE A 204 -7.64 -10.44 10.40
CA PHE A 204 -7.79 -11.04 11.73
C PHE A 204 -8.67 -10.14 12.61
N GLU A 205 -9.27 -10.71 13.65
CA GLU A 205 -10.08 -9.95 14.61
C GLU A 205 -9.17 -9.07 15.48
N GLN A 206 -9.46 -7.77 15.53
CA GLN A 206 -8.79 -6.80 16.38
C GLN A 206 -9.73 -5.61 16.64
N ASP A 207 -9.60 -4.95 17.79
CA ASP A 207 -10.46 -3.84 18.23
C ASP A 207 -9.69 -2.51 18.32
N ASP A 208 -8.39 -2.52 18.09
CA ASP A 208 -7.51 -1.37 18.35
C ASP A 208 -7.47 -0.36 17.21
N ALA A 209 -7.79 -0.77 15.97
CA ALA A 209 -7.84 0.10 14.81
C ALA A 209 -8.95 -0.32 13.84
N ASP A 210 -9.55 0.64 13.15
CA ASP A 210 -10.51 0.38 12.08
C ASP A 210 -9.79 0.00 10.78
N PHE A 211 -8.60 0.58 10.55
CA PHE A 211 -7.70 0.26 9.44
C PHE A 211 -6.27 0.69 9.77
N VAL A 212 -5.32 0.26 8.94
CA VAL A 212 -3.94 0.73 9.00
C VAL A 212 -3.63 1.55 7.73
N TRP A 213 -3.13 2.77 7.93
CA TRP A 213 -2.55 3.58 6.88
C TRP A 213 -1.05 3.31 6.85
N LEU A 214 -0.55 2.80 5.74
CA LEU A 214 0.86 2.50 5.53
C LEU A 214 1.46 3.55 4.59
N ASP A 215 2.28 4.43 5.14
CA ASP A 215 3.12 5.33 4.36
C ASP A 215 4.41 4.64 3.94
N LEU A 216 4.87 4.91 2.72
CA LEU A 216 6.14 4.44 2.19
C LEU A 216 6.95 5.63 1.69
N PHE A 217 8.16 5.81 2.23
CA PHE A 217 9.10 6.85 1.84
C PHE A 217 10.38 6.20 1.31
N SER A 218 11.03 6.83 0.35
CA SER A 218 12.32 6.33 -0.17
C SER A 218 13.42 6.31 0.89
N ASP A 219 13.40 7.28 1.80
CA ASP A 219 14.40 7.44 2.86
C ASP A 219 13.88 8.34 4.01
N GLU A 220 14.73 8.56 5.03
CA GLU A 220 14.42 9.40 6.18
C GLU A 220 14.22 10.88 5.80
N ALA A 221 14.90 11.38 4.77
CA ALA A 221 14.75 12.76 4.33
C ALA A 221 13.37 12.96 3.68
N ALA A 222 12.91 12.03 2.85
CA ALA A 222 11.56 12.04 2.27
C ALA A 222 10.49 11.94 3.38
N MET A 223 10.69 11.08 4.39
CA MET A 223 9.78 10.97 5.53
C MET A 223 9.71 12.27 6.33
N THR A 224 10.84 12.91 6.59
CA THR A 224 10.90 14.21 7.29
C THR A 224 10.19 15.30 6.48
N ALA A 225 10.46 15.41 5.18
CA ALA A 225 9.81 16.39 4.30
C ALA A 225 8.28 16.17 4.22
N GLY A 226 7.85 14.90 4.17
CA GLY A 226 6.42 14.53 4.24
C GLY A 226 5.77 15.02 5.54
N ALA A 227 6.40 14.76 6.68
CA ALA A 227 5.91 15.20 7.98
C ALA A 227 5.85 16.74 8.10
N GLU A 228 6.86 17.47 7.58
CA GLU A 228 6.87 18.93 7.55
C GLU A 228 5.75 19.52 6.68
N SER A 229 5.46 18.90 5.52
CA SER A 229 4.39 19.34 4.62
C SER A 229 2.99 19.04 5.17
N TRP A 230 2.85 17.97 5.92
CA TRP A 230 1.60 17.57 6.58
C TRP A 230 1.26 18.46 7.78
N THR A 231 2.24 18.72 8.63
CA THR A 231 2.05 19.43 9.90
C THR A 231 1.51 20.84 9.69
N GLY A 232 0.37 21.16 10.28
CA GLY A 232 -0.32 22.43 10.17
C GLY A 232 -1.10 22.63 8.87
N SER A 233 -1.20 21.59 8.02
CA SER A 233 -2.00 21.64 6.80
C SER A 233 -3.51 21.63 7.09
N GLU A 234 -4.33 22.05 6.14
CA GLU A 234 -5.78 21.95 6.26
C GLU A 234 -6.25 20.47 6.27
N LEU A 235 -5.50 19.59 5.64
CA LEU A 235 -5.79 18.15 5.62
C LEU A 235 -5.51 17.50 6.97
N GLU A 236 -4.42 17.89 7.65
CA GLU A 236 -4.19 17.44 9.03
C GLU A 236 -5.34 17.84 9.95
N ALA A 237 -5.83 19.10 9.84
CA ALA A 237 -6.96 19.55 10.63
C ALA A 237 -8.26 18.76 10.33
N LYS A 238 -8.52 18.41 9.05
CA LYS A 238 -9.64 17.56 8.65
C LYS A 238 -9.49 16.16 9.20
N TRP A 239 -8.29 15.57 9.10
CA TRP A 239 -8.01 14.25 9.65
C TRP A 239 -8.25 14.20 11.16
N ASN A 240 -7.69 15.13 11.92
CA ASN A 240 -7.85 15.21 13.37
C ASN A 240 -9.31 15.37 13.84
N ALA A 241 -10.18 15.88 12.95
CA ALA A 241 -11.62 15.92 13.22
C ALA A 241 -12.32 14.57 12.96
N MET A 242 -11.74 13.72 12.08
CA MET A 242 -12.34 12.46 11.65
C MET A 242 -11.81 11.24 12.38
N GLY A 243 -10.56 11.26 12.84
CA GLY A 243 -9.93 10.09 13.42
C GLY A 243 -8.67 10.41 14.21
N THR A 244 -8.11 9.36 14.79
CA THR A 244 -6.83 9.39 15.51
C THR A 244 -6.03 8.18 15.09
N CYS A 245 -4.69 8.30 15.06
CA CYS A 245 -3.81 7.18 14.76
C CYS A 245 -2.67 7.09 15.77
N GLU A 246 -2.17 5.88 15.97
CA GLU A 246 -0.89 5.59 16.59
C GLU A 246 0.11 5.22 15.50
N ASN A 247 1.31 5.83 15.53
CA ASN A 247 2.28 5.75 14.45
C ASN A 247 3.50 4.95 14.86
N TYR A 248 3.96 4.08 13.95
CA TYR A 248 5.10 3.19 14.16
C TYR A 248 6.00 3.23 12.92
N ALA A 249 7.16 3.90 13.03
CA ALA A 249 8.11 4.02 11.93
C ALA A 249 9.14 2.88 11.95
N PHE A 250 9.55 2.47 10.77
CA PHE A 250 10.54 1.41 10.58
C PHE A 250 11.60 1.82 9.55
N ALA A 251 12.80 1.26 9.68
CA ALA A 251 13.74 1.16 8.58
C ALA A 251 13.54 -0.19 7.90
N ALA A 252 13.40 -0.20 6.59
CA ALA A 252 13.14 -1.42 5.84
C ALA A 252 14.23 -1.73 4.82
N THR A 253 14.49 -3.00 4.62
CA THR A 253 15.34 -3.52 3.53
C THR A 253 14.54 -4.49 2.68
N ALA A 254 14.53 -4.28 1.38
CA ALA A 254 13.97 -5.23 0.42
C ALA A 254 14.91 -6.45 0.32
N ILE A 255 14.47 -7.61 0.76
CA ILE A 255 15.29 -8.84 0.75
C ILE A 255 15.00 -9.74 -0.44
N ARG A 256 13.88 -9.49 -1.15
CA ARG A 256 13.44 -10.20 -2.36
C ARG A 256 12.56 -9.30 -3.22
N ARG A 257 12.71 -9.45 -4.56
CA ARG A 257 11.87 -8.84 -5.60
C ARG A 257 11.70 -9.82 -6.77
#